data_d381b908b0c390261ae652ecaaddeafe
#
_entry.id   d381b908b0c390261ae652ecaaddeafe
#
_cell.length_a   1.000
_cell.length_b   1.000
_cell.length_c   1.000
_cell.angle_alpha   90.00
_cell.angle_beta   90.00
_cell.angle_gamma   90.00
#
_symmetry.space_group_name_H-M   'P 1'
#
loop_
_entity.id
_entity.type
_entity.pdbx_description
1 polymer ?
#
loop_
_entity_poly.entity_id
_entity_poly.type
_entity_poly.pdbx_seq_one_letter_code
_entity_poly.pdbx_strand_id
1 'polypeptide(L)'
;MRPLPSPDAVQMSKTLPALILSPVRLLQTSLATLGFLLRLPATQAQEAQVEARPPALVKMSSGVYQLGKMRLDKGARSLSFPATVNMEDGPIEYLLAAAHGSTHESLLCTDVHASDIHFAMLLLGAKGAPATNPQTGQPPSAARIDSDSLRNAPKPQGDSIQITVKWREADQEKTAHIEDWVFNSDTQKAAERGPWIYSGSMLSGSTFLAQAEGNLAAVVLNSSALINNPRSGNNNDKIWFVHKDAVARQGSVVELTISLSSPSP
;
A
#
# COMPACT_ATOMS: atom_id res chain seq x y z
N MET A 1 -17.46 -52.23 -38.19
CA MET A 1 -17.72 -50.77 -38.28
C MET A 1 -16.39 -50.08 -38.57
N ARG A 2 -16.34 -49.34 -39.68
CA ARG A 2 -15.12 -48.77 -40.27
C ARG A 2 -14.64 -47.54 -39.51
N PRO A 3 -13.32 -47.27 -39.40
CA PRO A 3 -12.77 -46.02 -38.90
C PRO A 3 -12.71 -44.96 -40.02
N LEU A 4 -12.89 -43.69 -39.61
CA LEU A 4 -12.83 -42.50 -40.45
C LEU A 4 -11.36 -42.03 -40.64
N PRO A 5 -11.03 -41.43 -41.79
CA PRO A 5 -9.69 -41.02 -42.15
C PRO A 5 -9.33 -39.59 -41.63
N SER A 6 -8.02 -39.36 -41.43
CA SER A 6 -7.36 -38.09 -41.18
C SER A 6 -7.32 -37.19 -42.40
N PRO A 7 -7.35 -35.85 -42.26
CA PRO A 7 -7.04 -34.94 -43.37
C PRO A 7 -5.56 -34.52 -43.38
N ASP A 8 -5.04 -34.57 -44.59
CA ASP A 8 -3.67 -34.31 -45.00
C ASP A 8 -3.19 -32.85 -44.83
N ALA A 9 -1.90 -32.75 -44.67
CA ALA A 9 -1.12 -31.51 -44.70
C ALA A 9 -1.03 -30.96 -46.13
N VAL A 10 -1.30 -29.66 -46.27
CA VAL A 10 -1.00 -28.90 -47.51
C VAL A 10 0.15 -27.94 -47.21
N GLN A 11 1.32 -28.29 -47.69
CA GLN A 11 2.46 -27.38 -47.84
C GLN A 11 2.22 -26.48 -49.06
N MET A 12 2.23 -25.17 -48.85
CA MET A 12 2.37 -24.19 -49.92
C MET A 12 3.71 -23.44 -49.77
N SER A 13 4.65 -23.85 -50.64
CA SER A 13 5.84 -23.12 -51.01
C SER A 13 5.46 -21.85 -51.81
N LYS A 14 5.93 -20.68 -51.37
CA LYS A 14 5.96 -19.47 -52.22
C LYS A 14 7.37 -18.91 -52.30
N THR A 15 7.97 -19.14 -53.46
CA THR A 15 9.22 -18.57 -53.96
C THR A 15 9.07 -17.06 -54.19
N LEU A 16 10.03 -16.26 -53.71
CA LEU A 16 10.21 -14.84 -54.01
C LEU A 16 11.03 -14.69 -55.31
N PRO A 17 10.71 -13.75 -56.21
CA PRO A 17 11.59 -13.40 -57.30
C PRO A 17 12.67 -12.38 -56.91
N ALA A 18 13.87 -12.60 -57.40
CA ALA A 18 15.02 -11.73 -57.30
C ALA A 18 14.84 -10.44 -58.12
N LEU A 19 15.10 -9.28 -57.50
CA LEU A 19 15.18 -7.98 -58.18
C LEU A 19 16.64 -7.66 -58.46
N ILE A 20 16.92 -7.41 -59.73
CA ILE A 20 18.23 -7.08 -60.36
C ILE A 20 18.57 -5.63 -60.00
N LEU A 21 19.76 -5.41 -59.39
CA LEU A 21 20.33 -4.09 -59.20
C LEU A 21 21.12 -3.61 -60.45
N SER A 22 20.75 -2.46 -60.96
CA SER A 22 21.54 -1.71 -61.93
C SER A 22 22.35 -0.61 -61.24
N PRO A 23 23.61 -0.38 -61.56
CA PRO A 23 24.43 0.67 -60.96
C PRO A 23 24.23 2.00 -61.67
N VAL A 24 23.72 3.02 -60.99
CA VAL A 24 23.80 4.41 -61.44
C VAL A 24 24.99 5.09 -60.75
N ARG A 25 25.96 5.45 -61.58
CA ARG A 25 27.06 6.34 -61.17
C ARG A 25 26.51 7.75 -60.96
N LEU A 26 26.73 8.32 -59.78
CA LEU A 26 26.47 9.74 -59.54
C LEU A 26 27.77 10.45 -59.17
N LEU A 27 27.96 11.54 -59.87
CA LEU A 27 29.08 12.47 -59.85
C LEU A 27 29.24 13.07 -58.44
N GLN A 28 30.51 13.08 -57.96
CA GLN A 28 30.90 13.83 -56.76
C GLN A 28 31.05 15.32 -57.12
N THR A 29 30.23 16.16 -56.49
CA THR A 29 30.53 17.60 -56.39
C THR A 29 30.70 17.90 -54.89
N SER A 30 31.97 18.19 -54.56
CA SER A 30 32.34 18.66 -53.20
C SER A 30 31.85 20.07 -53.01
N LEU A 31 30.92 20.25 -52.05
CA LEU A 31 30.60 21.57 -51.47
C LEU A 31 30.94 21.54 -49.99
N ALA A 32 32.09 22.13 -49.64
CA ALA A 32 32.51 22.32 -48.25
C ALA A 32 31.65 23.42 -47.63
N THR A 33 30.62 23.05 -46.91
CA THR A 33 29.92 23.96 -46.01
C THR A 33 30.46 23.79 -44.60
N LEU A 34 31.18 24.82 -44.17
CA LEU A 34 31.71 25.00 -42.81
C LEU A 34 30.50 25.23 -41.86
N GLY A 35 29.94 24.13 -41.34
CA GLY A 35 28.86 24.17 -40.35
C GLY A 35 29.47 24.45 -38.96
N PHE A 36 29.38 25.70 -38.51
CA PHE A 36 29.67 26.11 -37.15
C PHE A 36 28.54 25.54 -36.26
N LEU A 37 28.76 24.33 -35.71
CA LEU A 37 27.88 23.73 -34.72
C LEU A 37 27.98 24.52 -33.42
N LEU A 38 27.07 25.47 -33.20
CA LEU A 38 26.79 26.01 -31.87
C LEU A 38 26.31 24.84 -30.97
N ARG A 39 27.23 24.27 -30.21
CA ARG A 39 26.87 23.45 -29.07
C ARG A 39 26.28 24.36 -28.01
N LEU A 40 24.93 24.42 -27.94
CA LEU A 40 24.24 24.90 -26.77
C LEU A 40 24.55 23.92 -25.63
N PRO A 41 25.04 24.40 -24.47
CA PRO A 41 25.20 23.57 -23.32
C PRO A 41 23.77 23.09 -22.95
N ALA A 42 23.51 21.77 -23.02
CA ALA A 42 22.36 21.18 -22.37
C ALA A 42 22.52 21.43 -20.87
N THR A 43 21.90 22.49 -20.40
CA THR A 43 21.68 22.69 -18.96
C THR A 43 20.79 21.53 -18.53
N GLN A 44 21.40 20.46 -18.06
CA GLN A 44 20.68 19.46 -17.26
C GLN A 44 20.19 20.24 -16.06
N ALA A 45 18.89 20.57 -16.08
CA ALA A 45 18.17 20.92 -14.87
C ALA A 45 18.27 19.68 -13.97
N GLN A 46 19.27 19.67 -13.10
CA GLN A 46 19.35 18.77 -11.99
C GLN A 46 18.17 19.17 -11.12
N GLU A 47 17.04 18.50 -11.30
CA GLU A 47 15.94 18.54 -10.34
C GLU A 47 16.59 18.19 -9.01
N ALA A 48 16.79 19.20 -8.18
CA ALA A 48 17.19 19.02 -6.80
C ALA A 48 16.09 18.15 -6.19
N GLN A 49 16.39 16.86 -6.00
CA GLN A 49 15.63 16.03 -5.08
C GLN A 49 15.72 16.76 -3.75
N VAL A 50 14.68 17.50 -3.45
CA VAL A 50 14.46 17.99 -2.10
C VAL A 50 14.28 16.72 -1.26
N GLU A 51 15.39 16.24 -0.67
CA GLU A 51 15.31 15.27 0.39
C GLU A 51 14.38 15.87 1.43
N ALA A 52 13.13 15.37 1.45
CA ALA A 52 12.14 15.81 2.40
C ALA A 52 12.70 15.50 3.80
N ARG A 53 13.24 16.53 4.44
CA ARG A 53 13.76 16.42 5.80
C ARG A 53 12.63 15.85 6.66
N PRO A 54 12.87 14.77 7.45
CA PRO A 54 11.83 14.23 8.30
C PRO A 54 11.26 15.34 9.18
N PRO A 55 9.94 15.36 9.41
CA PRO A 55 9.30 16.41 10.18
C PRO A 55 9.91 16.49 11.59
N ALA A 56 10.10 17.70 12.08
CA ALA A 56 10.67 17.90 13.40
C ALA A 56 9.72 17.38 14.47
N LEU A 57 10.25 16.66 15.46
CA LEU A 57 9.52 16.25 16.65
C LEU A 57 9.47 17.43 17.63
N VAL A 58 8.30 18.04 17.82
CA VAL A 58 8.09 19.19 18.68
C VAL A 58 7.35 18.76 19.94
N LYS A 59 7.92 19.06 21.12
CA LYS A 59 7.25 18.83 22.41
C LYS A 59 6.15 19.86 22.63
N MET A 60 4.92 19.42 22.79
CA MET A 60 3.75 20.27 23.03
C MET A 60 3.45 20.42 24.53
N SER A 61 3.52 19.34 25.29
CA SER A 61 3.35 19.30 26.74
C SER A 61 4.06 18.07 27.32
N SER A 62 3.89 17.80 28.64
CA SER A 62 4.46 16.60 29.23
C SER A 62 3.90 15.34 28.57
N GLY A 63 4.76 14.55 27.92
CA GLY A 63 4.40 13.31 27.25
C GLY A 63 3.72 13.46 25.89
N VAL A 64 3.37 14.69 25.45
CA VAL A 64 2.70 14.94 24.17
C VAL A 64 3.64 15.63 23.19
N TYR A 65 3.70 15.11 21.97
CA TYR A 65 4.57 15.59 20.90
C TYR A 65 3.80 15.75 19.59
N GLN A 66 4.26 16.67 18.76
CA GLN A 66 3.81 16.86 17.38
C GLN A 66 4.92 16.40 16.43
N LEU A 67 4.57 15.59 15.45
CA LEU A 67 5.45 15.15 14.36
C LEU A 67 4.72 15.41 13.03
N GLY A 68 5.05 16.52 12.35
CA GLY A 68 4.28 16.95 11.19
C GLY A 68 2.79 17.14 11.53
N LYS A 69 1.91 16.40 10.85
CA LYS A 69 0.46 16.40 11.11
C LYS A 69 0.03 15.42 12.22
N MET A 70 0.96 14.67 12.76
CA MET A 70 0.66 13.64 13.76
C MET A 70 0.86 14.15 15.18
N ARG A 71 -0.04 13.75 16.08
CA ARG A 71 0.05 13.99 17.52
C ARG A 71 0.34 12.67 18.23
N LEU A 72 1.45 12.62 18.94
CA LEU A 72 1.86 11.48 19.76
C LEU A 72 1.57 11.77 21.24
N ASP A 73 0.93 10.84 21.91
CA ASP A 73 0.73 10.87 23.36
C ASP A 73 1.37 9.64 24.00
N LYS A 74 2.51 9.85 24.68
CA LYS A 74 3.25 8.76 25.32
C LYS A 74 2.53 8.18 26.52
N GLY A 75 1.73 9.00 27.23
CA GLY A 75 0.95 8.56 28.40
C GLY A 75 -0.19 7.63 27.96
N ALA A 76 -0.92 8.02 26.93
CA ALA A 76 -1.98 7.22 26.31
C ALA A 76 -1.45 6.14 25.35
N ARG A 77 -0.14 6.15 25.04
CA ARG A 77 0.48 5.28 24.02
C ARG A 77 -0.27 5.34 22.68
N SER A 78 -0.63 6.54 22.24
CA SER A 78 -1.47 6.75 21.08
C SER A 78 -0.86 7.72 20.07
N LEU A 79 -1.20 7.52 18.81
CA LEU A 79 -0.85 8.33 17.66
C LEU A 79 -2.15 8.74 16.95
N SER A 80 -2.36 10.06 16.78
CA SER A 80 -3.51 10.59 16.03
C SER A 80 -3.04 11.40 14.83
N PHE A 81 -3.75 11.30 13.70
CA PHE A 81 -3.46 12.06 12.48
C PHE A 81 -4.70 12.15 11.57
N PRO A 82 -4.73 13.13 10.66
CA PRO A 82 -5.86 13.30 9.74
C PRO A 82 -5.86 12.23 8.64
N ALA A 83 -7.05 11.77 8.29
CA ALA A 83 -7.34 10.96 7.12
C ALA A 83 -8.63 11.45 6.47
N THR A 84 -8.92 10.99 5.26
CA THR A 84 -10.15 11.30 4.53
C THR A 84 -10.87 10.02 4.18
N VAL A 85 -12.18 9.99 4.33
CA VAL A 85 -13.02 8.88 3.86
C VAL A 85 -12.92 8.84 2.34
N ASN A 86 -12.33 7.78 1.83
CA ASN A 86 -12.07 7.61 0.41
C ASN A 86 -13.17 6.84 -0.32
N MET A 87 -13.80 5.88 0.35
CA MET A 87 -14.92 5.10 -0.17
C MET A 87 -16.04 5.04 0.86
N GLU A 88 -17.30 5.13 0.41
CA GLU A 88 -18.49 4.93 1.26
C GLU A 88 -19.29 3.66 0.88
N ASP A 89 -18.89 2.95 -0.17
CA ASP A 89 -19.44 1.65 -0.59
C ASP A 89 -18.41 0.90 -1.43
N GLY A 90 -18.56 -0.43 -1.54
CA GLY A 90 -17.74 -1.29 -2.36
C GLY A 90 -16.75 -2.17 -1.58
N PRO A 91 -16.04 -3.07 -2.30
CA PRO A 91 -15.03 -3.94 -1.71
C PRO A 91 -13.77 -3.17 -1.30
N ILE A 92 -13.13 -3.61 -0.22
CA ILE A 92 -11.88 -3.04 0.28
C ILE A 92 -10.86 -4.13 0.61
N GLU A 93 -9.61 -3.87 0.22
CA GLU A 93 -8.45 -4.66 0.67
C GLU A 93 -7.65 -3.90 1.74
N TYR A 94 -7.80 -2.57 1.76
CA TYR A 94 -7.07 -1.72 2.71
C TYR A 94 -8.02 -0.85 3.53
N LEU A 95 -7.66 -0.69 4.79
CA LEU A 95 -8.28 0.24 5.70
C LEU A 95 -7.78 1.67 5.46
N LEU A 96 -6.48 1.79 5.19
CA LEU A 96 -5.79 3.07 5.02
C LEU A 96 -4.71 2.95 3.95
N ALA A 97 -4.72 3.87 3.00
CA ALA A 97 -3.66 4.04 2.01
C ALA A 97 -3.16 5.48 1.95
N ALA A 98 -1.93 5.67 1.48
CA ALA A 98 -1.45 6.97 1.02
C ALA A 98 -2.02 7.29 -0.37
N ALA A 99 -1.94 8.54 -0.81
CA ALA A 99 -2.49 8.97 -2.09
C ALA A 99 -1.92 8.24 -3.32
N HIS A 100 -0.72 7.67 -3.21
CA HIS A 100 -0.07 6.87 -4.26
C HIS A 100 -0.26 5.35 -4.11
N GLY A 101 -0.96 4.92 -3.04
CA GLY A 101 -1.27 3.50 -2.79
C GLY A 101 -2.52 3.03 -3.51
N SER A 102 -3.03 1.87 -3.10
CA SER A 102 -4.23 1.22 -3.67
C SER A 102 -5.53 1.93 -3.22
N THR A 103 -5.69 3.20 -3.60
CA THR A 103 -6.84 4.02 -3.17
C THR A 103 -8.17 3.50 -3.69
N HIS A 104 -8.19 2.81 -4.84
CA HIS A 104 -9.41 2.27 -5.44
C HIS A 104 -10.07 1.13 -4.63
N GLU A 105 -9.38 0.61 -3.63
CA GLU A 105 -9.83 -0.46 -2.73
C GLU A 105 -9.51 -0.15 -1.27
N SER A 106 -9.41 1.16 -0.93
CA SER A 106 -9.08 1.63 0.42
C SER A 106 -10.22 2.44 1.02
N LEU A 107 -10.58 2.13 2.27
CA LEU A 107 -11.63 2.84 3.01
C LEU A 107 -11.23 4.30 3.28
N LEU A 108 -10.01 4.52 3.73
CA LEU A 108 -9.44 5.82 4.09
C LEU A 108 -8.18 6.12 3.29
N CYS A 109 -7.94 7.42 3.05
CA CYS A 109 -6.68 7.93 2.53
C CYS A 109 -6.05 8.95 3.47
N THR A 110 -4.71 9.02 3.49
CA THR A 110 -3.96 10.04 4.23
C THR A 110 -2.77 10.53 3.41
N ASP A 111 -2.32 11.75 3.71
CA ASP A 111 -1.07 12.32 3.20
C ASP A 111 0.11 12.19 4.19
N VAL A 112 -0.10 11.49 5.29
CA VAL A 112 0.96 11.18 6.26
C VAL A 112 1.82 10.04 5.72
N HIS A 113 3.12 10.21 5.76
CA HIS A 113 4.07 9.22 5.26
C HIS A 113 4.10 7.96 6.14
N ALA A 114 4.20 6.79 5.50
CA ALA A 114 4.30 5.51 6.21
C ALA A 114 5.52 5.45 7.14
N SER A 115 6.65 6.02 6.71
CA SER A 115 7.87 6.12 7.51
C SER A 115 7.68 6.93 8.78
N ASP A 116 6.88 8.00 8.72
CA ASP A 116 6.63 8.86 9.89
C ASP A 116 5.69 8.16 10.88
N ILE A 117 4.64 7.46 10.38
CA ILE A 117 3.77 6.61 11.20
C ILE A 117 4.59 5.52 11.88
N HIS A 118 5.45 4.82 11.12
CA HIS A 118 6.33 3.78 11.67
C HIS A 118 7.25 4.33 12.77
N PHE A 119 7.92 5.46 12.50
CA PHE A 119 8.78 6.11 13.47
C PHE A 119 8.02 6.51 14.75
N ALA A 120 6.82 7.09 14.60
CA ALA A 120 5.96 7.46 15.72
C ALA A 120 5.55 6.24 16.56
N MET A 121 5.19 5.12 15.92
CA MET A 121 4.85 3.87 16.60
C MET A 121 6.05 3.32 17.39
N LEU A 122 7.25 3.36 16.84
CA LEU A 122 8.48 2.98 17.56
C LEU A 122 8.74 3.89 18.76
N LEU A 123 8.52 5.21 18.66
CA LEU A 123 8.63 6.15 19.78
C LEU A 123 7.61 5.87 20.89
N LEU A 124 6.46 5.28 20.57
CA LEU A 124 5.44 4.82 21.52
C LEU A 124 5.80 3.45 22.13
N GLY A 125 6.88 2.81 21.68
CA GLY A 125 7.34 1.51 22.13
C GLY A 125 6.68 0.32 21.46
N ALA A 126 6.08 0.52 20.28
CA ALA A 126 5.52 -0.56 19.48
C ALA A 126 6.62 -1.48 18.94
N LYS A 127 6.32 -2.78 18.89
CA LYS A 127 7.17 -3.81 18.30
C LYS A 127 6.43 -4.40 17.11
N GLY A 128 7.04 -4.31 15.93
CA GLY A 128 6.55 -4.95 14.71
C GLY A 128 6.79 -6.46 14.71
N ALA A 129 6.51 -7.08 13.58
CA ALA A 129 6.86 -8.48 13.35
C ALA A 129 8.38 -8.71 13.53
N PRO A 130 8.79 -9.87 14.07
CA PRO A 130 10.21 -10.20 14.13
C PRO A 130 10.81 -10.23 12.71
N ALA A 131 12.04 -9.74 12.57
CA ALA A 131 12.76 -9.71 11.28
C ALA A 131 12.98 -11.10 10.66
N THR A 132 12.91 -12.15 11.49
CA THR A 132 13.03 -13.54 11.09
C THR A 132 11.96 -14.38 11.78
N ASN A 133 11.46 -15.40 11.10
CA ASN A 133 10.59 -16.38 11.73
C ASN A 133 11.38 -17.13 12.82
N PRO A 134 10.95 -17.07 14.10
CA PRO A 134 11.69 -17.71 15.21
C PRO A 134 11.85 -19.24 15.06
N GLN A 135 10.99 -19.89 14.25
CA GLN A 135 10.99 -21.34 14.05
C GLN A 135 11.89 -21.77 12.89
N THR A 136 12.07 -20.94 11.87
CA THR A 136 12.85 -21.30 10.67
C THR A 136 14.12 -20.47 10.49
N GLY A 137 14.28 -19.35 11.23
CA GLY A 137 15.38 -18.40 11.07
C GLY A 137 15.35 -17.64 9.73
N GLN A 138 14.33 -17.84 8.93
CA GLN A 138 14.19 -17.20 7.63
C GLN A 138 13.39 -15.89 7.74
N PRO A 139 13.63 -14.90 6.86
CA PRO A 139 12.76 -13.74 6.75
C PRO A 139 11.32 -14.21 6.52
N PRO A 140 10.30 -13.45 6.99
CA PRO A 140 8.91 -13.72 6.64
C PRO A 140 8.82 -13.80 5.11
N SER A 141 8.61 -15.00 4.60
CA SER A 141 8.47 -15.22 3.16
C SER A 141 7.16 -14.55 2.75
N ALA A 142 7.20 -13.74 1.71
CA ALA A 142 6.02 -13.41 0.91
C ALA A 142 5.58 -14.72 0.23
N ALA A 143 4.97 -15.62 1.00
CA ALA A 143 4.52 -16.91 0.51
C ALA A 143 3.48 -16.64 -0.58
N ARG A 144 3.73 -17.14 -1.79
CA ARG A 144 2.66 -17.33 -2.77
C ARG A 144 1.62 -18.20 -2.10
N ILE A 145 0.45 -17.62 -1.88
CA ILE A 145 -0.69 -18.26 -1.25
C ILE A 145 -1.21 -19.27 -2.28
N ASP A 146 -0.97 -20.55 -2.04
CA ASP A 146 -1.69 -21.61 -2.75
C ASP A 146 -3.04 -21.87 -2.06
N SER A 147 -3.93 -22.55 -2.76
CA SER A 147 -5.31 -22.77 -2.31
C SER A 147 -5.44 -23.54 -0.97
N ASP A 148 -4.40 -24.26 -0.53
CA ASP A 148 -4.37 -24.97 0.75
C ASP A 148 -3.88 -24.06 1.90
N SER A 149 -3.08 -23.04 1.58
CA SER A 149 -2.67 -21.97 2.50
C SER A 149 -3.85 -21.06 2.91
N LEU A 150 -4.94 -21.03 2.12
CA LEU A 150 -6.15 -20.24 2.41
C LEU A 150 -6.85 -20.65 3.71
N ARG A 151 -6.71 -21.90 4.14
CA ARG A 151 -7.32 -22.40 5.39
C ARG A 151 -6.47 -22.14 6.62
N ASN A 152 -5.16 -21.90 6.44
CA ASN A 152 -4.16 -21.70 7.47
C ASN A 152 -3.36 -20.43 7.22
N ALA A 153 -4.02 -19.32 6.87
CA ALA A 153 -3.34 -18.04 6.68
C ALA A 153 -2.48 -17.74 7.93
N PRO A 154 -1.19 -17.42 7.77
CA PRO A 154 -0.35 -17.09 8.90
C PRO A 154 -0.96 -15.86 9.58
N LYS A 155 -1.16 -15.95 10.89
CA LYS A 155 -1.62 -14.80 11.68
C LYS A 155 -0.56 -13.70 11.60
N PRO A 156 -0.97 -12.44 11.36
CA PRO A 156 -0.02 -11.34 11.41
C PRO A 156 0.66 -11.28 12.78
N GLN A 157 1.95 -10.97 12.77
CA GLN A 157 2.76 -10.86 13.98
C GLN A 157 3.05 -9.39 14.29
N GLY A 158 3.21 -9.07 15.56
CA GLY A 158 3.48 -7.72 16.06
C GLY A 158 2.62 -7.37 17.26
N ASP A 159 2.67 -6.09 17.67
CA ASP A 159 1.90 -5.61 18.81
C ASP A 159 0.43 -5.38 18.45
N SER A 160 -0.43 -5.68 19.41
CA SER A 160 -1.87 -5.40 19.32
C SER A 160 -2.12 -3.91 19.46
N ILE A 161 -2.96 -3.38 18.57
CA ILE A 161 -3.39 -1.99 18.53
C ILE A 161 -4.91 -1.88 18.41
N GLN A 162 -5.47 -0.76 18.81
CA GLN A 162 -6.84 -0.37 18.53
C GLN A 162 -6.85 0.82 17.59
N ILE A 163 -7.85 0.91 16.73
CA ILE A 163 -8.01 2.00 15.78
C ILE A 163 -9.40 2.60 15.98
N THR A 164 -9.44 3.91 16.22
CA THR A 164 -10.69 4.67 16.30
C THR A 164 -10.65 5.82 15.32
N VAL A 165 -11.83 6.24 14.89
CA VAL A 165 -12.02 7.41 14.05
C VAL A 165 -12.92 8.40 14.73
N LYS A 166 -12.58 9.70 14.60
CA LYS A 166 -13.37 10.80 15.10
C LYS A 166 -13.64 11.78 13.96
N TRP A 167 -14.88 12.21 13.81
CA TRP A 167 -15.29 13.17 12.76
C TRP A 167 -16.41 14.08 13.23
N ARG A 168 -16.70 15.10 12.43
CA ARG A 168 -17.85 15.98 12.66
C ARG A 168 -18.90 15.77 11.60
N GLU A 169 -20.15 15.64 12.01
CA GLU A 169 -21.29 15.54 11.13
C GLU A 169 -22.43 16.40 11.70
N ALA A 170 -22.97 17.31 10.91
CA ALA A 170 -24.02 18.22 11.34
C ALA A 170 -23.70 18.91 12.70
N ASP A 171 -22.48 19.44 12.84
CA ASP A 171 -21.93 20.08 14.05
C ASP A 171 -21.79 19.18 15.29
N GLN A 172 -22.07 17.91 15.18
CA GLN A 172 -21.85 16.92 16.23
C GLN A 172 -20.53 16.18 16.03
N GLU A 173 -19.76 16.04 17.09
CA GLU A 173 -18.59 15.19 17.10
C GLU A 173 -19.05 13.72 17.29
N LYS A 174 -18.59 12.87 16.38
CA LYS A 174 -18.86 11.42 16.39
C LYS A 174 -17.54 10.67 16.52
N THR A 175 -17.61 9.51 17.17
CA THR A 175 -16.47 8.59 17.31
C THR A 175 -16.97 7.17 17.06
N ALA A 176 -16.15 6.36 16.37
CA ALA A 176 -16.42 4.94 16.15
C ALA A 176 -15.13 4.13 16.25
N HIS A 177 -15.25 2.85 16.53
CA HIS A 177 -14.20 1.91 16.23
C HIS A 177 -14.16 1.66 14.73
N ILE A 178 -12.98 1.48 14.19
CA ILE A 178 -12.83 1.34 12.74
C ILE A 178 -13.51 0.08 12.20
N GLU A 179 -13.65 -0.96 13.03
CA GLU A 179 -14.36 -2.20 12.71
C GLU A 179 -15.83 -1.97 12.37
N ASP A 180 -16.44 -0.92 12.94
CA ASP A 180 -17.84 -0.58 12.65
C ASP A 180 -18.03 -0.13 11.20
N TRP A 181 -16.94 0.34 10.54
CA TRP A 181 -16.92 0.80 9.17
C TRP A 181 -16.52 -0.28 8.16
N VAL A 182 -16.14 -1.46 8.63
CA VAL A 182 -15.76 -2.62 7.81
C VAL A 182 -16.85 -3.67 7.89
N PHE A 183 -17.40 -4.09 6.77
CA PHE A 183 -18.44 -5.12 6.68
C PHE A 183 -17.85 -6.43 6.17
N ASN A 184 -18.26 -7.53 6.77
CA ASN A 184 -17.89 -8.87 6.32
C ASN A 184 -19.11 -9.57 5.72
N SER A 185 -19.07 -9.88 4.42
CA SER A 185 -20.18 -10.47 3.69
C SER A 185 -20.47 -11.92 4.06
N ASP A 186 -19.48 -12.68 4.57
CA ASP A 186 -19.73 -14.06 5.02
C ASP A 186 -20.55 -14.09 6.30
N THR A 187 -20.29 -13.17 7.22
CA THR A 187 -21.00 -13.08 8.49
C THR A 187 -22.23 -12.17 8.44
N GLN A 188 -22.37 -11.37 7.38
CA GLN A 188 -23.42 -10.36 7.20
C GLN A 188 -23.45 -9.32 8.34
N LYS A 189 -22.29 -8.94 8.86
CA LYS A 189 -22.12 -8.02 10.00
C LYS A 189 -20.89 -7.14 9.81
N ALA A 190 -20.81 -6.09 10.63
CA ALA A 190 -19.56 -5.37 10.82
C ALA A 190 -18.44 -6.32 11.25
N ALA A 191 -17.20 -5.98 10.95
CA ALA A 191 -16.05 -6.74 11.40
C ALA A 191 -16.09 -6.88 12.93
N GLU A 192 -15.70 -8.04 13.45
CA GLU A 192 -15.64 -8.27 14.88
C GLU A 192 -14.69 -7.25 15.54
N ARG A 193 -15.17 -6.59 16.60
CA ARG A 193 -14.33 -5.66 17.38
C ARG A 193 -13.19 -6.41 18.05
N GLY A 194 -12.01 -5.82 18.02
CA GLY A 194 -10.82 -6.42 18.61
C GLY A 194 -9.55 -5.77 18.08
N PRO A 195 -8.38 -6.25 18.51
CA PRO A 195 -7.14 -5.63 18.10
C PRO A 195 -6.87 -5.81 16.61
N TRP A 196 -6.19 -4.82 16.02
CA TRP A 196 -5.41 -4.94 14.80
C TRP A 196 -3.97 -5.25 15.19
N ILE A 197 -3.17 -5.68 14.23
CA ILE A 197 -1.76 -6.01 14.50
C ILE A 197 -0.84 -5.01 13.80
N TYR A 198 -0.03 -4.32 14.59
CA TYR A 198 1.05 -3.51 14.06
C TYR A 198 2.22 -4.41 13.68
N SER A 199 2.35 -4.73 12.41
CA SER A 199 3.41 -5.59 11.86
C SER A 199 4.69 -4.82 11.55
N GLY A 200 4.59 -3.49 11.34
CA GLY A 200 5.73 -2.61 11.11
C GLY A 200 6.26 -2.63 9.68
N SER A 201 5.59 -3.34 8.75
CA SER A 201 6.06 -3.51 7.36
C SER A 201 7.38 -4.29 7.25
N MET A 202 8.00 -4.24 6.09
CA MET A 202 9.28 -4.90 5.83
C MET A 202 10.18 -4.06 4.91
N LEU A 203 11.47 -4.38 4.91
CA LEU A 203 12.44 -3.85 3.97
C LEU A 203 12.67 -4.85 2.83
N SER A 204 12.73 -4.35 1.59
CA SER A 204 13.24 -5.08 0.44
C SER A 204 14.52 -4.36 -0.02
N GLY A 205 15.67 -4.92 0.32
CA GLY A 205 16.93 -4.19 0.25
C GLY A 205 16.91 -2.97 1.17
N SER A 206 17.07 -1.77 0.63
CA SER A 206 16.96 -0.48 1.35
C SER A 206 15.56 0.15 1.27
N THR A 207 14.62 -0.47 0.55
CA THR A 207 13.29 0.10 0.31
C THR A 207 12.33 -0.30 1.42
N PHE A 208 11.73 0.69 2.11
CA PHE A 208 10.67 0.48 3.08
C PHE A 208 9.34 0.32 2.33
N LEU A 209 8.78 -0.91 2.34
CA LEU A 209 7.70 -1.27 1.44
C LEU A 209 6.40 -0.52 1.71
N ALA A 210 6.02 -0.29 2.97
CA ALA A 210 4.82 0.50 3.28
C ALA A 210 4.88 1.92 2.68
N GLN A 211 6.08 2.53 2.65
CA GLN A 211 6.26 3.85 2.03
C GLN A 211 6.26 3.76 0.52
N ALA A 212 6.89 2.75 -0.06
CA ALA A 212 7.00 2.58 -1.50
C ALA A 212 5.66 2.22 -2.16
N GLU A 213 4.89 1.34 -1.53
CA GLU A 213 3.59 0.87 -2.03
C GLU A 213 2.43 1.78 -1.61
N GLY A 214 2.58 2.56 -0.54
CA GLY A 214 1.54 3.43 -0.03
C GLY A 214 0.38 2.71 0.67
N ASN A 215 0.49 1.42 0.93
CA ASN A 215 -0.54 0.60 1.58
C ASN A 215 -0.22 0.50 3.09
N LEU A 216 -0.96 1.25 3.92
CA LEU A 216 -0.59 1.50 5.32
C LEU A 216 -1.25 0.53 6.29
N ALA A 217 -2.54 0.25 6.12
CA ALA A 217 -3.28 -0.70 6.95
C ALA A 217 -4.13 -1.61 6.08
N ALA A 218 -3.93 -2.91 6.20
CA ALA A 218 -4.51 -3.94 5.35
C ALA A 218 -5.67 -4.66 6.03
N VAL A 219 -6.80 -4.76 5.34
CA VAL A 219 -7.94 -5.62 5.69
C VAL A 219 -7.69 -7.03 5.19
N VAL A 220 -7.18 -7.15 3.97
CA VAL A 220 -6.64 -8.38 3.41
C VAL A 220 -5.14 -8.44 3.69
N LEU A 221 -4.69 -9.53 4.28
CA LEU A 221 -3.32 -9.67 4.81
C LEU A 221 -2.25 -9.26 3.78
N ASN A 222 -1.44 -8.27 4.14
CA ASN A 222 -0.34 -7.77 3.34
C ASN A 222 0.90 -7.50 4.22
N SER A 223 1.97 -8.26 3.99
CA SER A 223 3.22 -8.13 4.75
C SER A 223 3.95 -6.82 4.54
N SER A 224 3.67 -6.11 3.44
CA SER A 224 4.22 -4.78 3.16
C SER A 224 3.52 -3.68 3.96
N ALA A 225 2.31 -3.91 4.47
CA ALA A 225 1.58 -2.93 5.26
C ALA A 225 2.13 -2.80 6.69
N LEU A 226 1.94 -1.61 7.29
CA LEU A 226 2.29 -1.38 8.70
C LEU A 226 1.37 -2.13 9.65
N ILE A 227 0.10 -2.23 9.28
CA ILE A 227 -0.97 -2.77 10.13
C ILE A 227 -1.73 -3.82 9.36
N ASN A 228 -2.09 -4.92 10.01
CA ASN A 228 -2.80 -6.03 9.41
C ASN A 228 -4.02 -6.47 10.24
N ASN A 229 -5.05 -6.93 9.54
CA ASN A 229 -6.25 -7.55 10.11
C ASN A 229 -5.94 -8.97 10.61
N PRO A 230 -6.13 -9.30 11.90
CA PRO A 230 -5.92 -10.66 12.41
C PRO A 230 -7.14 -11.56 12.34
N ARG A 231 -8.29 -11.07 11.86
CA ARG A 231 -9.57 -11.77 11.88
C ARG A 231 -9.60 -12.90 10.85
N SER A 232 -10.44 -13.90 11.10
CA SER A 232 -10.68 -14.96 10.11
C SER A 232 -11.16 -14.38 8.80
N GLY A 233 -10.69 -14.93 7.68
CA GLY A 233 -10.98 -14.43 6.34
C GLY A 233 -10.11 -13.26 5.89
N ASN A 234 -9.08 -12.88 6.65
CA ASN A 234 -8.12 -11.83 6.26
C ASN A 234 -7.25 -12.18 5.04
N ASN A 235 -7.38 -13.36 4.49
CA ASN A 235 -6.75 -13.84 3.27
C ASN A 235 -7.72 -13.95 2.09
N ASN A 236 -8.96 -13.48 2.25
CA ASN A 236 -10.00 -13.51 1.23
C ASN A 236 -10.41 -12.08 0.87
N ASP A 237 -10.08 -11.65 -0.34
CA ASP A 237 -10.35 -10.32 -0.90
C ASP A 237 -11.83 -10.12 -1.29
N LYS A 238 -12.66 -11.17 -1.22
CA LYS A 238 -14.05 -11.14 -1.70
C LYS A 238 -15.10 -10.90 -0.63
N ILE A 239 -14.69 -10.85 0.64
CA ILE A 239 -15.64 -10.81 1.76
C ILE A 239 -15.63 -9.49 2.53
N TRP A 240 -14.68 -8.59 2.25
CA TRP A 240 -14.52 -7.34 2.98
C TRP A 240 -15.03 -6.15 2.18
N PHE A 241 -15.92 -5.38 2.78
CA PHE A 241 -16.59 -4.24 2.14
C PHE A 241 -16.62 -3.05 3.10
N VAL A 242 -16.85 -1.86 2.54
CA VAL A 242 -17.27 -0.72 3.35
C VAL A 242 -18.63 -1.00 3.98
N HIS A 243 -18.79 -0.70 5.27
CA HIS A 243 -20.09 -0.76 5.94
C HIS A 243 -20.83 0.57 5.67
N LYS A 244 -21.51 0.64 4.54
CA LYS A 244 -22.12 1.85 3.97
C LYS A 244 -23.10 2.56 4.91
N ASP A 245 -23.77 1.81 5.83
CA ASP A 245 -24.75 2.36 6.76
C ASP A 245 -24.08 2.95 8.03
N ALA A 246 -22.78 2.74 8.22
CA ALA A 246 -22.05 3.18 9.39
C ALA A 246 -20.92 4.19 9.08
N VAL A 247 -20.34 4.12 7.89
CA VAL A 247 -19.23 4.97 7.47
C VAL A 247 -19.69 6.43 7.31
N ALA A 248 -18.80 7.38 7.59
CA ALA A 248 -19.03 8.78 7.25
C ALA A 248 -18.98 8.98 5.73
N ARG A 249 -19.58 10.07 5.24
CA ARG A 249 -19.64 10.39 3.80
C ARG A 249 -18.26 10.47 3.17
N GLN A 250 -18.14 10.01 1.94
CA GLN A 250 -16.93 10.16 1.13
C GLN A 250 -16.47 11.63 1.11
N GLY A 251 -15.17 11.86 1.26
CA GLY A 251 -14.57 13.18 1.38
C GLY A 251 -14.57 13.78 2.78
N SER A 252 -15.24 13.14 3.75
CA SER A 252 -15.20 13.60 5.16
C SER A 252 -13.78 13.47 5.71
N VAL A 253 -13.31 14.54 6.35
CA VAL A 253 -12.05 14.51 7.10
C VAL A 253 -12.30 13.90 8.48
N VAL A 254 -11.45 12.95 8.85
CA VAL A 254 -11.51 12.25 10.13
C VAL A 254 -10.15 12.36 10.83
N GLU A 255 -10.17 12.32 12.17
CA GLU A 255 -8.99 12.06 12.98
C GLU A 255 -8.91 10.55 13.23
N LEU A 256 -7.92 9.90 12.67
CA LEU A 256 -7.60 8.50 12.94
C LEU A 256 -6.70 8.42 14.16
N THR A 257 -7.05 7.59 15.14
CA THR A 257 -6.22 7.35 16.32
C THR A 257 -5.86 5.87 16.40
N ILE A 258 -4.55 5.60 16.48
CA ILE A 258 -3.98 4.28 16.74
C ILE A 258 -3.48 4.26 18.17
N SER A 259 -3.95 3.31 18.98
CA SER A 259 -3.54 3.14 20.37
C SER A 259 -2.93 1.75 20.57
N LEU A 260 -1.75 1.71 21.20
CA LEU A 260 -1.14 0.44 21.59
C LEU A 260 -1.93 -0.16 22.76
N SER A 261 -2.33 -1.41 22.60
CA SER A 261 -2.91 -2.16 23.71
C SER A 261 -1.89 -2.28 24.85
N SER A 262 -2.36 -2.22 26.07
CA SER A 262 -1.48 -2.53 27.21
C SER A 262 -0.93 -3.94 27.04
N PRO A 263 0.33 -4.20 27.40
CA PRO A 263 0.82 -5.58 27.44
C PRO A 263 -0.14 -6.40 28.29
N SER A 264 -0.57 -7.55 27.77
CA SER A 264 -1.28 -8.51 28.62
C SER A 264 -0.38 -8.88 29.79
N PRO A 265 -0.91 -8.92 31.01
CA PRO A 265 -0.14 -9.26 32.21
C PRO A 265 0.48 -10.64 32.15
#